data_313ece27738fec57db7c0314872ce041
#
_entry.id   313ece27738fec57db7c0314872ce041
#
_cell.length_a   1.000
_cell.length_b   1.000
_cell.length_c   1.000
_cell.angle_alpha   90.00
_cell.angle_beta   90.00
_cell.angle_gamma   90.00
#
_symmetry.space_group_name_H-M   'P 1'
#
loop_
_entity.id
_entity.type
_entity.pdbx_description
1 polymer ?
#
loop_
_entity_poly.entity_id
_entity_poly.type
_entity_poly.pdbx_seq_one_letter_code
_entity_poly.pdbx_strand_id
1 'polypeptide(L)'
;MDESELLALYKKVYDFVNERNIYEVRNLARAFGVNAPCENRKHDLIVKLIQVASGAVPPDPPSNRGARVKAGAASEQNISRIRALIEECRAETPYRTETVEPVRMELHDRAGSKKEYGYTDTCYRGILEVDGQGRGYLRSVQCDARENELWVSERTIRGYFLRTGDFVSGYASLDGELVQIETVNGKTPLFKERKRFEELAPLYPDRRLTLGSGDAIMHAVDLLCPVGMGQRAVIYAQPGTGKTTFIRRAGQSVAQSGEAELVFILLNQRPEEEAEMRKTFPFSTVAASSFDKPCAQNARTALLALERAKRIAEEGGNAVVFLDSLTALAAAFEAAGMAEAGYAVKRFFAAARKLDGAGSLTIVATALLQEERTYGEAANAVIRFSEEIASRGIVPAVDFAKSYTKRAETLLTEEERAHAAELRSAAAAGGTEAVLRAMEEKGF
;
A
#
# COMPACT_ATOMS: atom_id res chain seq x y z
N MET A 1 20.98 -8.43 -3.78
CA MET A 1 20.71 -9.78 -4.34
C MET A 1 21.73 -10.01 -5.42
N ASP A 2 22.59 -10.99 -5.23
CA ASP A 2 23.59 -11.43 -6.20
C ASP A 2 22.89 -11.94 -7.48
N GLU A 3 23.62 -11.93 -8.62
CA GLU A 3 23.11 -12.39 -9.91
C GLU A 3 22.66 -13.85 -9.86
N SER A 4 23.40 -14.71 -9.15
CA SER A 4 23.04 -16.13 -8.95
C SER A 4 21.76 -16.30 -8.16
N GLU A 5 21.55 -15.51 -7.12
CA GLU A 5 20.34 -15.51 -6.30
C GLU A 5 19.13 -15.01 -7.10
N LEU A 6 19.33 -13.95 -7.88
CA LEU A 6 18.29 -13.39 -8.76
C LEU A 6 17.86 -14.45 -9.78
N LEU A 7 18.80 -15.13 -10.42
CA LEU A 7 18.51 -16.15 -11.41
C LEU A 7 17.88 -17.40 -10.80
N ALA A 8 18.26 -17.78 -9.59
CA ALA A 8 17.63 -18.88 -8.87
C ALA A 8 16.16 -18.53 -8.53
N LEU A 9 15.91 -17.32 -8.03
CA LEU A 9 14.58 -16.83 -7.66
C LEU A 9 13.65 -16.72 -8.87
N TYR A 10 14.14 -16.13 -9.97
CA TYR A 10 13.34 -15.86 -11.16
C TYR A 10 13.65 -16.82 -12.32
N LYS A 11 14.03 -18.04 -12.02
CA LYS A 11 14.40 -19.06 -13.02
C LYS A 11 13.33 -19.27 -14.10
N LYS A 12 12.05 -19.33 -13.71
CA LYS A 12 10.92 -19.44 -14.66
C LYS A 12 10.85 -18.28 -15.64
N VAL A 13 11.16 -17.05 -15.17
CA VAL A 13 11.20 -15.86 -16.01
C VAL A 13 12.39 -15.92 -16.96
N TYR A 14 13.57 -16.31 -16.45
CA TYR A 14 14.76 -16.48 -17.24
C TYR A 14 14.56 -17.49 -18.37
N ASP A 15 14.06 -18.69 -18.07
CA ASP A 15 13.80 -19.76 -19.03
C ASP A 15 12.80 -19.28 -20.10
N PHE A 16 11.70 -18.67 -19.68
CA PHE A 16 10.68 -18.13 -20.60
C PHE A 16 11.23 -17.08 -21.56
N VAL A 17 12.09 -16.18 -21.11
CA VAL A 17 12.68 -15.12 -21.97
C VAL A 17 13.82 -15.71 -22.80
N ASN A 18 14.58 -16.68 -22.29
CA ASN A 18 15.71 -17.27 -22.97
C ASN A 18 15.32 -18.17 -24.17
N GLU A 19 14.12 -18.72 -24.20
CA GLU A 19 13.57 -19.43 -25.36
C GLU A 19 13.37 -18.54 -26.61
N ARG A 20 13.34 -17.23 -26.42
CA ARG A 20 13.10 -16.27 -27.49
C ARG A 20 14.37 -15.88 -28.21
N ASN A 21 14.21 -15.44 -29.47
CA ASN A 21 15.35 -14.94 -30.21
C ASN A 21 15.84 -13.59 -29.66
N ILE A 22 17.07 -13.21 -29.96
CA ILE A 22 17.71 -12.00 -29.42
C ILE A 22 16.95 -10.71 -29.76
N TYR A 23 16.26 -10.65 -30.91
CA TYR A 23 15.49 -9.49 -31.32
C TYR A 23 14.23 -9.29 -30.46
N GLU A 24 13.56 -10.39 -30.14
CA GLU A 24 12.41 -10.38 -29.23
C GLU A 24 12.83 -9.98 -27.82
N VAL A 25 13.95 -10.55 -27.29
CA VAL A 25 14.50 -10.18 -25.98
C VAL A 25 14.84 -8.69 -25.91
N ARG A 26 15.44 -8.14 -26.97
CA ARG A 26 15.73 -6.69 -27.05
C ARG A 26 14.47 -5.82 -27.05
N ASN A 27 13.41 -6.28 -27.70
CA ASN A 27 12.12 -5.58 -27.69
C ASN A 27 11.45 -5.62 -26.32
N LEU A 28 11.47 -6.78 -25.65
CA LEU A 28 10.97 -6.92 -24.29
C LEU A 28 11.77 -6.06 -23.31
N ALA A 29 13.09 -6.07 -23.39
CA ALA A 29 13.95 -5.25 -22.52
C ALA A 29 13.63 -3.75 -22.66
N ARG A 30 13.41 -3.26 -23.92
CA ARG A 30 12.97 -1.87 -24.12
C ARG A 30 11.60 -1.57 -23.52
N ALA A 31 10.66 -2.52 -23.60
CA ALA A 31 9.33 -2.36 -23.02
C ALA A 31 9.36 -2.25 -21.50
N PHE A 32 10.36 -2.86 -20.85
CA PHE A 32 10.62 -2.72 -19.41
C PHE A 32 11.54 -1.54 -19.06
N GLY A 33 11.94 -0.72 -20.03
CA GLY A 33 12.73 0.49 -19.78
C GLY A 33 14.25 0.28 -19.75
N VAL A 34 14.77 -0.77 -20.39
CA VAL A 34 16.21 -0.97 -20.56
C VAL A 34 16.69 -0.23 -21.80
N ASN A 35 17.60 0.75 -21.63
CA ASN A 35 18.20 1.51 -22.74
C ASN A 35 19.33 0.72 -23.42
N ALA A 36 19.57 1.03 -24.71
CA ALA A 36 20.65 0.45 -25.52
C ALA A 36 20.79 -1.08 -25.44
N PRO A 37 19.70 -1.87 -25.56
CA PRO A 37 19.76 -3.32 -25.34
C PRO A 37 20.56 -4.06 -26.43
N CYS A 38 21.02 -3.37 -27.48
CA CYS A 38 21.86 -3.93 -28.53
C CYS A 38 23.32 -4.13 -28.14
N GLU A 39 23.77 -3.46 -27.09
CA GLU A 39 25.15 -3.51 -26.59
C GLU A 39 25.39 -4.69 -25.64
N ASN A 40 24.34 -5.26 -25.08
CA ASN A 40 24.43 -6.34 -24.12
C ASN A 40 24.36 -7.74 -24.80
N ARG A 41 25.07 -8.72 -24.22
CA ARG A 41 24.88 -10.13 -24.58
C ARG A 41 23.48 -10.59 -24.14
N LYS A 42 22.99 -11.68 -24.76
CA LYS A 42 21.62 -12.18 -24.49
C LYS A 42 21.39 -12.46 -23.00
N HIS A 43 22.36 -13.13 -22.35
CA HIS A 43 22.30 -13.44 -20.93
C HIS A 43 22.19 -12.17 -20.07
N ASP A 44 23.14 -11.25 -20.21
CA ASP A 44 23.19 -9.99 -19.43
C ASP A 44 21.94 -9.16 -19.63
N LEU A 45 21.38 -9.19 -20.85
CA LEU A 45 20.14 -8.49 -21.18
C LEU A 45 18.93 -9.08 -20.48
N ILE A 46 18.85 -10.43 -20.35
CA ILE A 46 17.78 -11.10 -19.64
C ILE A 46 17.88 -10.81 -18.14
N VAL A 47 19.10 -10.84 -17.57
CA VAL A 47 19.35 -10.49 -16.17
C VAL A 47 18.89 -9.06 -15.89
N LYS A 48 19.30 -8.10 -16.72
CA LYS A 48 18.89 -6.70 -16.58
C LYS A 48 17.38 -6.51 -16.74
N LEU A 49 16.74 -7.23 -17.67
CA LEU A 49 15.30 -7.22 -17.83
C LEU A 49 14.59 -7.72 -16.55
N ILE A 50 15.06 -8.83 -15.97
CA ILE A 50 14.52 -9.38 -14.73
C ILE A 50 14.70 -8.39 -13.57
N GLN A 51 15.86 -7.76 -13.43
CA GLN A 51 16.13 -6.76 -12.41
C GLN A 51 15.17 -5.58 -12.49
N VAL A 52 14.91 -5.06 -13.70
CA VAL A 52 13.97 -3.94 -13.89
C VAL A 52 12.53 -4.40 -13.72
N ALA A 53 12.16 -5.54 -14.31
CA ALA A 53 10.78 -6.06 -14.24
C ALA A 53 10.38 -6.49 -12.82
N SER A 54 11.32 -6.96 -12.01
CA SER A 54 11.11 -7.29 -10.59
C SER A 54 11.18 -6.08 -9.67
N GLY A 55 11.55 -4.91 -10.17
CA GLY A 55 11.74 -3.71 -9.34
C GLY A 55 13.03 -3.70 -8.53
N ALA A 56 13.95 -4.65 -8.74
CA ALA A 56 15.25 -4.69 -8.07
C ALA A 56 16.15 -3.52 -8.50
N VAL A 57 15.97 -3.03 -9.73
CA VAL A 57 16.67 -1.87 -10.29
C VAL A 57 15.65 -0.98 -10.98
N PRO A 58 15.70 0.36 -10.84
CA PRO A 58 14.81 1.26 -11.56
C PRO A 58 15.08 1.18 -13.06
N PRO A 59 14.07 1.45 -13.92
CA PRO A 59 14.27 1.53 -15.36
C PRO A 59 15.27 2.63 -15.70
N ASP A 60 16.02 2.44 -16.78
CA ASP A 60 16.96 3.44 -17.27
C ASP A 60 16.23 4.75 -17.60
N PRO A 61 16.83 5.94 -17.38
CA PRO A 61 16.19 7.22 -17.70
C PRO A 61 15.87 7.32 -19.20
N PRO A 62 14.78 8.01 -19.57
CA PRO A 62 14.34 8.10 -20.98
C PRO A 62 15.48 8.63 -21.86
N SER A 63 15.84 7.89 -22.90
CA SER A 63 16.86 8.27 -23.88
C SER A 63 16.23 8.68 -25.20
N ASN A 64 16.66 9.83 -25.76
CA ASN A 64 16.26 10.27 -27.09
C ASN A 64 16.97 9.48 -28.22
N ARG A 65 17.86 8.55 -27.89
CA ARG A 65 18.61 7.71 -28.85
C ARG A 65 17.97 6.30 -28.86
N GLY A 66 17.14 6.02 -29.86
CA GLY A 66 16.61 4.68 -30.10
C GLY A 66 15.34 4.68 -30.96
N ALA A 67 15.17 3.66 -31.79
CA ALA A 67 13.96 3.49 -32.60
C ALA A 67 12.76 3.22 -31.68
N ARG A 68 11.66 3.97 -31.84
CA ARG A 68 10.39 3.71 -31.17
C ARG A 68 9.88 2.32 -31.55
N VAL A 69 9.71 1.45 -30.60
CA VAL A 69 9.10 0.13 -30.80
C VAL A 69 7.62 0.32 -31.08
N LYS A 70 7.15 -0.10 -32.26
CA LYS A 70 5.72 -0.29 -32.49
C LYS A 70 5.29 -1.52 -31.68
N ALA A 71 4.46 -1.31 -30.66
CA ALA A 71 3.88 -2.41 -29.89
C ALA A 71 2.98 -3.26 -30.81
N GLY A 72 3.39 -4.50 -31.05
CA GLY A 72 2.52 -5.50 -31.67
C GLY A 72 1.83 -6.32 -30.57
N ALA A 73 0.64 -6.83 -30.82
CA ALA A 73 -0.17 -7.61 -29.86
C ALA A 73 0.60 -8.79 -29.21
N ALA A 74 1.50 -9.44 -29.96
CA ALA A 74 2.37 -10.50 -29.42
C ALA A 74 3.38 -9.99 -28.36
N SER A 75 3.77 -8.71 -28.41
CA SER A 75 4.65 -8.10 -27.41
C SER A 75 3.91 -7.85 -26.10
N GLU A 76 2.66 -7.44 -26.12
CA GLU A 76 1.84 -7.19 -24.93
C GLU A 76 1.53 -8.48 -24.17
N GLN A 77 1.24 -9.57 -24.88
CA GLN A 77 1.04 -10.89 -24.27
C GLN A 77 2.30 -11.39 -23.54
N ASN A 78 3.47 -11.22 -24.14
CA ASN A 78 4.74 -11.60 -23.53
C ASN A 78 5.08 -10.74 -22.31
N ILE A 79 4.80 -9.43 -22.33
CA ILE A 79 4.98 -8.51 -21.21
C ILE A 79 4.07 -8.94 -20.04
N SER A 80 2.79 -9.21 -20.33
CA SER A 80 1.82 -9.68 -19.32
C SER A 80 2.24 -11.03 -18.74
N ARG A 81 2.76 -11.95 -19.56
CA ARG A 81 3.24 -13.26 -19.09
C ARG A 81 4.49 -13.13 -18.22
N ILE A 82 5.43 -12.25 -18.55
CA ILE A 82 6.62 -11.99 -17.72
C ILE A 82 6.20 -11.44 -16.36
N ARG A 83 5.27 -10.50 -16.30
CA ARG A 83 4.73 -9.97 -15.04
C ARG A 83 4.07 -11.06 -14.20
N ALA A 84 3.25 -11.91 -14.81
CA ALA A 84 2.62 -13.03 -14.13
C ALA A 84 3.65 -14.04 -13.59
N LEU A 85 4.70 -14.37 -14.36
CA LEU A 85 5.77 -15.26 -13.92
C LEU A 85 6.59 -14.66 -12.77
N ILE A 86 6.80 -13.34 -12.75
CA ILE A 86 7.46 -12.65 -11.63
C ILE A 86 6.62 -12.83 -10.36
N GLU A 87 5.31 -12.65 -10.45
CA GLU A 87 4.41 -12.85 -9.30
C GLU A 87 4.34 -14.33 -8.87
N GLU A 88 4.33 -15.28 -9.83
CA GLU A 88 4.43 -16.71 -9.52
C GLU A 88 5.73 -17.02 -8.75
N CYS A 89 6.88 -16.53 -9.22
CA CYS A 89 8.17 -16.74 -8.55
C CYS A 89 8.21 -16.12 -7.15
N ARG A 90 7.61 -14.96 -6.96
CA ARG A 90 7.47 -14.31 -5.63
C ARG A 90 6.59 -15.12 -4.68
N ALA A 91 5.49 -15.68 -5.19
CA ALA A 91 4.56 -16.49 -4.40
C ALA A 91 5.13 -17.86 -3.99
N GLU A 92 6.03 -18.43 -4.80
CA GLU A 92 6.65 -19.75 -4.54
C GLU A 92 7.86 -19.69 -3.59
N THR A 93 8.37 -18.49 -3.26
CA THR A 93 9.51 -18.35 -2.37
C THR A 93 9.00 -18.28 -0.92
N PRO A 94 9.05 -19.38 -0.14
CA PRO A 94 8.80 -19.30 1.28
C PRO A 94 9.88 -18.40 1.89
N TYR A 95 9.49 -17.55 2.84
CA TYR A 95 10.43 -16.81 3.68
C TYR A 95 11.35 -17.83 4.38
N ARG A 96 12.53 -18.05 3.81
CA ARG A 96 13.56 -18.88 4.45
C ARG A 96 14.17 -18.06 5.58
N THR A 97 13.85 -18.41 6.80
CA THR A 97 14.67 -18.16 7.98
C THR A 97 15.83 -19.18 7.94
N GLU A 98 16.89 -18.91 7.19
CA GLU A 98 18.13 -19.65 7.34
C GLU A 98 18.96 -18.98 8.43
N THR A 99 19.27 -19.72 9.47
CA THR A 99 20.32 -19.39 10.44
C THR A 99 21.67 -19.63 9.75
N VAL A 100 22.32 -18.54 9.36
CA VAL A 100 23.66 -18.56 8.79
C VAL A 100 24.68 -18.20 9.86
N GLU A 101 25.86 -18.85 9.83
CA GLU A 101 26.94 -18.58 10.79
C GLU A 101 27.46 -17.12 10.68
N PRO A 102 27.90 -16.52 11.81
CA PRO A 102 28.26 -15.10 11.84
C PRO A 102 29.60 -14.83 11.11
N VAL A 103 29.58 -13.86 10.19
CA VAL A 103 30.81 -13.29 9.59
C VAL A 103 31.34 -12.19 10.50
N ARG A 104 32.66 -12.20 10.79
CA ARG A 104 33.32 -11.17 11.60
C ARG A 104 33.83 -10.03 10.70
N MET A 105 33.30 -8.84 10.87
CA MET A 105 33.86 -7.60 10.28
C MET A 105 34.43 -6.69 11.35
N GLU A 106 35.60 -6.12 11.08
CA GLU A 106 36.24 -5.10 11.95
C GLU A 106 35.70 -3.71 11.57
N LEU A 107 35.05 -3.04 12.49
CA LEU A 107 34.66 -1.62 12.37
C LEU A 107 35.47 -0.79 13.38
N HIS A 108 36.01 0.32 12.93
CA HIS A 108 36.68 1.31 13.78
C HIS A 108 35.64 2.36 14.17
N ASP A 109 35.41 2.56 15.47
CA ASP A 109 34.67 3.72 15.92
C ASP A 109 35.56 5.01 15.81
N ARG A 110 34.90 6.20 15.84
CA ARG A 110 35.58 7.49 15.77
C ARG A 110 36.58 7.75 16.93
N ALA A 111 36.57 6.91 17.95
CA ALA A 111 37.45 6.99 19.13
C ALA A 111 38.65 6.02 19.06
N GLY A 112 38.77 5.24 17.96
CA GLY A 112 39.93 4.35 17.75
C GLY A 112 39.92 3.06 18.58
N SER A 113 38.83 2.73 19.26
CA SER A 113 38.67 1.46 19.94
C SER A 113 38.14 0.41 18.99
N LYS A 114 38.86 -0.70 18.82
CA LYS A 114 38.39 -1.86 18.08
C LYS A 114 37.33 -2.57 18.94
N LYS A 115 36.05 -2.47 18.57
CA LYS A 115 35.01 -3.38 19.04
C LYS A 115 34.71 -4.37 17.94
N GLU A 116 34.99 -5.63 18.15
CA GLU A 116 34.48 -6.71 17.31
C GLU A 116 32.96 -6.85 17.54
N TYR A 117 32.17 -6.43 16.57
CA TYR A 117 30.76 -6.75 16.55
C TYR A 117 30.57 -7.97 15.64
N GLY A 118 30.06 -9.08 16.19
CA GLY A 118 29.52 -10.16 15.37
C GLY A 118 28.22 -9.68 14.74
N TYR A 119 28.15 -9.72 13.41
CA TYR A 119 26.93 -9.43 12.66
C TYR A 119 26.27 -10.73 12.19
N THR A 120 24.98 -10.68 12.02
CA THR A 120 24.27 -11.71 11.27
C THR A 120 24.34 -11.37 9.78
N ASP A 121 24.58 -12.36 8.92
CA ASP A 121 24.54 -12.18 7.45
C ASP A 121 23.15 -11.90 6.91
N THR A 122 22.15 -11.88 7.78
CA THR A 122 20.75 -11.67 7.41
C THR A 122 20.41 -10.18 7.43
N CYS A 123 19.99 -9.66 6.30
CA CYS A 123 19.39 -8.32 6.21
C CYS A 123 17.96 -8.34 6.74
N TYR A 124 17.75 -7.72 7.88
CA TYR A 124 16.43 -7.59 8.50
C TYR A 124 15.68 -6.39 7.92
N ARG A 125 14.37 -6.53 7.78
CA ARG A 125 13.49 -5.46 7.29
C ARG A 125 12.26 -5.34 8.16
N GLY A 126 11.78 -4.12 8.38
CA GLY A 126 10.57 -3.90 9.13
C GLY A 126 10.19 -2.46 9.32
N ILE A 127 9.05 -2.24 9.94
CA ILE A 127 8.55 -0.92 10.30
C ILE A 127 9.10 -0.55 11.67
N LEU A 128 9.77 0.59 11.76
CA LEU A 128 10.33 1.09 13.02
C LEU A 128 9.21 1.65 13.90
N GLU A 129 9.19 1.23 15.15
CA GLU A 129 8.40 1.81 16.21
C GLU A 129 9.32 2.34 17.30
N VAL A 130 9.27 3.64 17.58
CA VAL A 130 10.08 4.29 18.61
C VAL A 130 9.22 4.48 19.86
N ASP A 131 9.71 4.03 21.01
CA ASP A 131 9.03 4.17 22.29
C ASP A 131 9.24 5.55 22.93
N GLY A 132 8.58 5.80 24.06
CA GLY A 132 8.69 7.06 24.79
C GLY A 132 10.08 7.33 25.42
N GLN A 133 10.97 6.32 25.43
CA GLN A 133 12.34 6.43 25.93
C GLN A 133 13.35 6.66 24.79
N GLY A 134 12.89 6.75 23.53
CA GLY A 134 13.72 6.95 22.36
C GLY A 134 14.38 5.67 21.82
N ARG A 135 14.01 4.48 22.30
CA ARG A 135 14.47 3.20 21.80
C ARG A 135 13.52 2.74 20.69
N GLY A 136 14.06 2.21 19.62
CA GLY A 136 13.29 1.68 18.50
C GLY A 136 13.15 0.17 18.54
N TYR A 137 12.04 -0.33 17.98
CA TYR A 137 11.77 -1.76 17.78
C TYR A 137 11.37 -1.99 16.32
N LEU A 138 11.94 -3.00 15.70
CA LEU A 138 11.64 -3.32 14.31
C LEU A 138 10.47 -4.30 14.24
N ARG A 139 9.29 -3.80 13.89
CA ARG A 139 8.07 -4.58 13.71
C ARG A 139 8.02 -5.27 12.36
N SER A 140 7.19 -6.31 12.23
CA SER A 140 6.93 -6.92 10.93
C SER A 140 6.30 -5.90 9.96
N VAL A 141 6.25 -6.21 8.66
CA VAL A 141 5.48 -5.42 7.67
C VAL A 141 3.99 -5.36 7.99
N GLN A 142 3.51 -6.26 8.85
CA GLN A 142 2.13 -6.32 9.31
C GLN A 142 1.92 -5.56 10.64
N CYS A 143 2.89 -4.78 11.08
CA CYS A 143 2.89 -4.05 12.34
C CYS A 143 2.84 -4.93 13.61
N ASP A 144 3.04 -6.23 13.47
CA ASP A 144 3.07 -7.18 14.58
C ASP A 144 4.45 -7.19 15.26
N ALA A 145 4.48 -7.50 16.56
CA ALA A 145 5.72 -7.81 17.27
C ALA A 145 6.34 -9.09 16.68
N ARG A 146 7.67 -9.15 16.67
CA ARG A 146 8.41 -10.35 16.25
C ARG A 146 8.74 -11.21 17.47
N GLU A 147 8.86 -12.52 17.26
CA GLU A 147 9.31 -13.45 18.32
C GLU A 147 10.69 -13.08 18.84
N ASN A 148 11.63 -12.75 17.93
CA ASN A 148 12.95 -12.20 18.26
C ASN A 148 12.90 -10.68 18.02
N GLU A 149 12.71 -9.91 19.07
CA GLU A 149 12.54 -8.47 18.99
C GLU A 149 13.88 -7.79 18.62
N LEU A 150 13.97 -7.33 17.37
CA LEU A 150 15.09 -6.51 16.94
C LEU A 150 14.88 -5.08 17.42
N TRP A 151 15.92 -4.48 17.97
CA TRP A 151 15.87 -3.13 18.50
C TRP A 151 16.88 -2.19 17.86
N VAL A 152 16.61 -0.91 17.95
CA VAL A 152 17.45 0.16 17.39
C VAL A 152 17.78 1.14 18.50
N SER A 153 19.08 1.40 18.71
CA SER A 153 19.51 2.31 19.78
C SER A 153 19.08 3.75 19.50
N GLU A 154 18.89 4.53 20.56
CA GLU A 154 18.61 5.98 20.45
C GLU A 154 19.69 6.71 19.63
N ARG A 155 20.97 6.30 19.77
CA ARG A 155 22.09 6.85 19.01
C ARG A 155 21.90 6.62 17.51
N THR A 156 21.52 5.41 17.11
CA THR A 156 21.25 5.05 15.70
C THR A 156 20.06 5.83 15.17
N ILE A 157 18.97 5.90 15.95
CA ILE A 157 17.75 6.65 15.59
C ILE A 157 18.10 8.12 15.33
N ARG A 158 18.82 8.76 16.23
CA ARG A 158 19.24 10.16 16.07
C ARG A 158 20.22 10.35 14.92
N GLY A 159 21.18 9.44 14.75
CA GLY A 159 22.20 9.53 13.71
C GLY A 159 21.65 9.44 12.29
N TYR A 160 20.61 8.65 12.08
CA TYR A 160 19.93 8.47 10.81
C TYR A 160 18.60 9.25 10.69
N PHE A 161 18.26 10.06 11.69
CA PHE A 161 16.98 10.80 11.75
C PHE A 161 15.75 9.91 11.52
N LEU A 162 15.79 8.70 12.12
CA LEU A 162 14.72 7.72 12.00
C LEU A 162 13.50 8.14 12.81
N ARG A 163 12.33 7.76 12.33
CA ARG A 163 11.04 8.06 12.97
C ARG A 163 10.13 6.83 12.96
N THR A 164 9.20 6.79 13.88
CA THR A 164 8.13 5.78 13.85
C THR A 164 7.44 5.75 12.48
N GLY A 165 7.22 4.55 11.96
CA GLY A 165 6.65 4.33 10.64
C GLY A 165 7.67 4.21 9.50
N ASP A 166 8.94 4.54 9.72
CA ASP A 166 9.98 4.30 8.72
C ASP A 166 10.12 2.81 8.44
N PHE A 167 10.19 2.44 7.18
CA PHE A 167 10.54 1.09 6.77
C PHE A 167 12.05 0.98 6.64
N VAL A 168 12.66 0.25 7.57
CA VAL A 168 14.11 0.19 7.71
C VAL A 168 14.60 -1.18 7.31
N SER A 169 15.70 -1.24 6.55
CA SER A 169 16.48 -2.47 6.34
C SER A 169 17.89 -2.31 6.85
N GLY A 170 18.48 -3.41 7.31
CA GLY A 170 19.86 -3.39 7.82
C GLY A 170 20.27 -4.69 8.50
N TYR A 171 21.46 -4.68 9.07
CA TYR A 171 22.07 -5.84 9.71
C TYR A 171 22.08 -5.68 11.23
N ALA A 172 21.76 -6.75 11.94
CA ALA A 172 21.74 -6.76 13.39
C ALA A 172 22.99 -7.42 13.97
N SER A 173 23.39 -6.96 15.15
CA SER A 173 24.38 -7.63 15.99
C SER A 173 23.79 -8.93 16.59
N LEU A 174 24.62 -9.75 17.20
CA LEU A 174 24.21 -11.05 17.78
C LEU A 174 23.24 -10.89 18.96
N ASP A 175 23.21 -9.73 19.59
CA ASP A 175 22.28 -9.38 20.67
C ASP A 175 20.98 -8.70 20.18
N GLY A 176 20.78 -8.65 18.85
CA GLY A 176 19.56 -8.15 18.22
C GLY A 176 19.49 -6.64 18.04
N GLU A 177 20.57 -5.89 18.25
CA GLU A 177 20.65 -4.46 17.89
C GLU A 177 20.83 -4.29 16.38
N LEU A 178 19.97 -3.52 15.74
CA LEU A 178 20.15 -3.13 14.34
C LEU A 178 21.23 -2.03 14.28
N VAL A 179 22.45 -2.41 13.92
CA VAL A 179 23.63 -1.54 14.01
C VAL A 179 24.01 -0.91 12.69
N GLN A 180 23.74 -1.55 11.56
CA GLN A 180 23.98 -1.02 10.23
C GLN A 180 22.68 -0.85 9.48
N ILE A 181 22.31 0.40 9.20
CA ILE A 181 21.13 0.72 8.38
C ILE A 181 21.55 0.75 6.91
N GLU A 182 20.90 -0.05 6.10
CA GLU A 182 21.14 -0.14 4.66
C GLU A 182 20.20 0.76 3.89
N THR A 183 18.90 0.69 4.20
CA THR A 183 17.91 1.57 3.58
C THR A 183 16.90 2.12 4.59
N VAL A 184 16.38 3.30 4.29
CA VAL A 184 15.25 3.92 4.98
C VAL A 184 14.20 4.25 3.92
N ASN A 185 13.00 3.68 4.04
CA ASN A 185 11.91 3.79 3.06
C ASN A 185 12.36 3.44 1.62
N GLY A 186 13.19 2.40 1.50
CA GLY A 186 13.71 1.90 0.22
C GLY A 186 14.80 2.76 -0.43
N LYS A 187 15.27 3.82 0.24
CA LYS A 187 16.32 4.72 -0.24
C LYS A 187 17.55 4.63 0.64
N THR A 188 18.73 4.95 0.09
CA THR A 188 19.94 5.13 0.88
C THR A 188 19.73 6.15 1.98
N PRO A 189 20.14 5.87 3.23
CA PRO A 189 19.89 6.76 4.35
C PRO A 189 20.50 8.15 4.12
N LEU A 190 19.71 9.17 4.34
CA LEU A 190 20.17 10.55 4.33
C LEU A 190 20.51 10.95 5.76
N PHE A 191 21.74 11.46 5.99
CA PHE A 191 22.19 11.97 7.29
C PHE A 191 21.70 13.42 7.51
N LYS A 192 20.43 13.68 7.20
CA LYS A 192 19.77 14.97 7.37
C LYS A 192 18.30 14.78 7.77
N GLU A 193 17.77 15.76 8.47
CA GLU A 193 16.35 15.78 8.83
C GLU A 193 15.48 15.89 7.58
N ARG A 194 14.45 15.04 7.52
CA ARG A 194 13.41 15.05 6.47
C ARG A 194 12.24 15.90 6.95
N LYS A 195 11.58 16.63 6.04
CA LYS A 195 10.35 17.34 6.36
C LYS A 195 9.32 16.37 6.96
N ARG A 196 8.62 16.83 7.98
CA ARG A 196 7.57 16.03 8.62
C ARG A 196 6.27 16.17 7.86
N PHE A 197 5.42 15.16 7.95
CA PHE A 197 4.12 15.14 7.32
C PHE A 197 3.28 16.38 7.66
N GLU A 198 3.34 16.81 8.90
CA GLU A 198 2.60 17.96 9.44
C GLU A 198 3.14 19.31 8.95
N GLU A 199 4.38 19.37 8.47
CA GLU A 199 5.05 20.58 7.94
C GLU A 199 4.77 20.81 6.45
N LEU A 200 4.23 19.78 5.77
CA LEU A 200 3.90 19.85 4.34
C LEU A 200 2.52 20.48 4.14
N ALA A 201 2.44 21.44 3.22
CA ALA A 201 1.19 22.12 2.93
C ALA A 201 0.14 21.19 2.33
N PRO A 202 -1.11 21.18 2.83
CA PRO A 202 -2.16 20.37 2.27
C PRO A 202 -2.73 21.00 1.00
N LEU A 203 -3.00 20.17 -0.02
CA LEU A 203 -3.66 20.54 -1.27
C LEU A 203 -5.02 19.84 -1.40
N TYR A 204 -5.89 20.40 -2.25
CA TYR A 204 -7.09 19.68 -2.67
C TYR A 204 -6.71 18.52 -3.60
N PRO A 205 -7.38 17.36 -3.45
CA PRO A 205 -7.24 16.26 -4.39
C PRO A 205 -7.68 16.66 -5.80
N ASP A 206 -6.86 16.31 -6.79
CA ASP A 206 -7.07 16.59 -8.21
C ASP A 206 -6.98 15.33 -9.07
N ARG A 207 -6.70 14.20 -8.45
CA ARG A 207 -6.60 12.90 -9.11
C ARG A 207 -7.49 11.90 -8.39
N ARG A 208 -8.35 11.21 -9.16
CA ARG A 208 -9.20 10.14 -8.66
C ARG A 208 -8.39 8.88 -8.39
N LEU A 209 -8.75 8.19 -7.31
CA LEU A 209 -8.34 6.83 -7.02
C LEU A 209 -9.32 5.87 -7.72
N THR A 210 -8.83 4.91 -8.49
CA THR A 210 -9.70 3.94 -9.16
C THR A 210 -10.06 2.81 -8.21
N LEU A 211 -11.32 2.77 -7.76
CA LEU A 211 -11.85 1.75 -6.86
C LEU A 211 -12.60 0.63 -7.59
N GLY A 212 -13.01 0.87 -8.82
CA GLY A 212 -13.84 -0.03 -9.63
C GLY A 212 -13.14 -0.56 -10.86
N SER A 213 -12.66 -1.81 -10.83
CA SER A 213 -12.23 -2.53 -12.01
C SER A 213 -13.08 -3.79 -12.21
N GLY A 214 -13.79 -3.88 -13.33
CA GLY A 214 -14.53 -5.08 -13.73
C GLY A 214 -15.81 -5.41 -12.95
N ASP A 215 -16.36 -4.45 -12.20
CA ASP A 215 -17.58 -4.61 -11.40
C ASP A 215 -18.47 -3.37 -11.55
N ALA A 216 -19.70 -3.54 -12.04
CA ALA A 216 -20.63 -2.45 -12.32
C ALA A 216 -20.92 -1.58 -11.07
N ILE A 217 -21.07 -2.19 -9.87
CA ILE A 217 -21.31 -1.46 -8.62
C ILE A 217 -20.09 -0.60 -8.27
N MET A 218 -18.90 -1.18 -8.33
CA MET A 218 -17.67 -0.46 -7.97
C MET A 218 -17.34 0.63 -9.00
N HIS A 219 -17.65 0.40 -10.28
CA HIS A 219 -17.51 1.43 -11.32
C HIS A 219 -18.53 2.57 -11.12
N ALA A 220 -19.77 2.25 -10.74
CA ALA A 220 -20.74 3.28 -10.36
C ALA A 220 -20.30 4.09 -9.14
N VAL A 221 -19.57 3.48 -8.18
CA VAL A 221 -18.93 4.22 -7.06
C VAL A 221 -17.92 5.22 -7.59
N ASP A 222 -17.07 4.86 -8.54
CA ASP A 222 -16.07 5.76 -9.12
C ASP A 222 -16.67 6.96 -9.85
N LEU A 223 -17.89 6.83 -10.37
CA LEU A 223 -18.61 7.91 -11.06
C LEU A 223 -19.47 8.74 -10.09
N LEU A 224 -20.19 8.08 -9.18
CA LEU A 224 -21.15 8.74 -8.31
C LEU A 224 -20.54 9.22 -6.98
N CYS A 225 -19.52 8.50 -6.48
CA CYS A 225 -18.87 8.79 -5.21
C CYS A 225 -17.35 8.74 -5.35
N PRO A 226 -16.75 9.43 -6.35
CA PRO A 226 -15.32 9.32 -6.61
C PRO A 226 -14.50 9.68 -5.39
N VAL A 227 -13.47 8.90 -5.11
CA VAL A 227 -12.51 9.18 -4.04
C VAL A 227 -11.22 9.72 -4.64
N GLY A 228 -10.82 10.91 -4.27
CA GLY A 228 -9.56 11.50 -4.71
C GLY A 228 -8.39 11.10 -3.83
N MET A 229 -7.19 11.06 -4.41
CA MET A 229 -5.94 10.83 -3.68
C MET A 229 -5.70 11.95 -2.66
N GLY A 230 -5.69 11.56 -1.37
CA GLY A 230 -5.62 12.50 -0.24
C GLY A 230 -6.97 12.83 0.39
N GLN A 231 -8.05 12.17 0.00
CA GLN A 231 -9.37 12.37 0.58
C GLN A 231 -9.63 11.49 1.82
N ARG A 232 -10.62 11.93 2.58
CA ARG A 232 -11.26 11.20 3.67
C ARG A 232 -12.59 10.66 3.17
N ALA A 233 -12.67 9.35 2.93
CA ALA A 233 -13.89 8.68 2.56
C ALA A 233 -14.42 7.87 3.75
N VAL A 234 -15.73 7.95 4.02
CA VAL A 234 -16.39 7.17 5.05
C VAL A 234 -17.51 6.32 4.45
N ILE A 235 -17.53 5.06 4.83
CA ILE A 235 -18.56 4.10 4.44
C ILE A 235 -19.43 3.83 5.66
N TYR A 236 -20.66 4.36 5.65
CA TYR A 236 -21.64 4.08 6.69
C TYR A 236 -22.41 2.82 6.36
N ALA A 237 -22.25 1.79 7.18
CA ALA A 237 -22.77 0.49 6.87
C ALA A 237 -23.13 -0.32 8.13
N GLN A 238 -24.26 -1.02 8.08
CA GLN A 238 -24.62 -2.01 9.09
C GLN A 238 -23.88 -3.35 8.87
N PRO A 239 -23.82 -4.24 9.87
CA PRO A 239 -23.32 -5.59 9.68
C PRO A 239 -24.05 -6.33 8.53
N GLY A 240 -23.32 -7.13 7.76
CA GLY A 240 -23.92 -7.94 6.67
C GLY A 240 -24.19 -7.20 5.36
N THR A 241 -23.91 -5.89 5.23
CA THR A 241 -24.18 -5.10 4.02
C THR A 241 -23.04 -5.12 2.99
N GLY A 242 -21.95 -5.88 3.23
CA GLY A 242 -20.85 -6.06 2.28
C GLY A 242 -19.66 -5.12 2.46
N LYS A 243 -19.38 -4.60 3.67
CA LYS A 243 -18.21 -3.76 3.98
C LYS A 243 -16.89 -4.41 3.56
N THR A 244 -16.63 -5.61 4.06
CA THR A 244 -15.40 -6.37 3.76
C THR A 244 -15.26 -6.65 2.27
N THR A 245 -16.38 -6.96 1.58
CA THR A 245 -16.41 -7.15 0.12
C THR A 245 -16.01 -5.88 -0.62
N PHE A 246 -16.52 -4.71 -0.18
CA PHE A 246 -16.16 -3.42 -0.76
C PHE A 246 -14.66 -3.13 -0.58
N ILE A 247 -14.15 -3.23 0.66
CA ILE A 247 -12.74 -2.99 0.95
C ILE A 247 -11.83 -3.89 0.12
N ARG A 248 -12.18 -5.18 0.00
CA ARG A 248 -11.40 -6.14 -0.79
C ARG A 248 -11.41 -5.78 -2.29
N ARG A 249 -12.58 -5.50 -2.88
CA ARG A 249 -12.69 -5.11 -4.30
C ARG A 249 -11.96 -3.80 -4.60
N ALA A 250 -12.16 -2.78 -3.77
CA ALA A 250 -11.47 -1.51 -3.88
C ALA A 250 -9.95 -1.67 -3.74
N GLY A 251 -9.50 -2.46 -2.77
CA GLY A 251 -8.08 -2.77 -2.58
C GLY A 251 -7.48 -3.50 -3.78
N GLN A 252 -8.19 -4.47 -4.36
CA GLN A 252 -7.75 -5.19 -5.57
C GLN A 252 -7.62 -4.25 -6.77
N SER A 253 -8.58 -3.33 -6.96
CA SER A 253 -8.51 -2.33 -8.02
C SER A 253 -7.30 -1.42 -7.87
N VAL A 254 -7.06 -0.89 -6.67
CA VAL A 254 -5.89 -0.05 -6.39
C VAL A 254 -4.58 -0.82 -6.53
N ALA A 255 -4.53 -2.09 -6.09
CA ALA A 255 -3.35 -2.92 -6.27
C ALA A 255 -3.04 -3.18 -7.76
N GLN A 256 -4.07 -3.40 -8.58
CA GLN A 256 -3.92 -3.61 -10.04
C GLN A 256 -3.45 -2.34 -10.76
N SER A 257 -3.93 -1.17 -10.35
CA SER A 257 -3.50 0.11 -10.95
C SER A 257 -2.04 0.45 -10.61
N GLY A 258 -1.53 -0.04 -9.48
CA GLY A 258 -0.17 0.26 -9.00
C GLY A 258 0.04 1.73 -8.63
N GLU A 259 -1.03 2.52 -8.49
CA GLU A 259 -0.96 3.97 -8.27
C GLU A 259 -0.67 4.36 -6.82
N ALA A 260 -0.86 3.43 -5.87
CA ALA A 260 -0.69 3.68 -4.44
C ALA A 260 -0.26 2.43 -3.67
N GLU A 261 0.48 2.64 -2.58
CA GLU A 261 0.75 1.60 -1.59
C GLU A 261 -0.46 1.40 -0.68
N LEU A 262 -0.84 0.15 -0.44
CA LEU A 262 -2.00 -0.22 0.36
C LEU A 262 -1.62 -0.50 1.81
N VAL A 263 -2.39 0.06 2.72
CA VAL A 263 -2.32 -0.19 4.16
C VAL A 263 -3.72 -0.55 4.64
N PHE A 264 -3.92 -1.77 5.07
CA PHE A 264 -5.16 -2.22 5.69
C PHE A 264 -5.03 -2.19 7.20
N ILE A 265 -5.98 -1.56 7.87
CA ILE A 265 -6.10 -1.53 9.32
C ILE A 265 -7.44 -2.19 9.66
N LEU A 266 -7.37 -3.45 10.06
CA LEU A 266 -8.51 -4.32 10.26
C LEU A 266 -8.61 -4.69 11.74
N LEU A 267 -9.52 -4.05 12.46
CA LEU A 267 -9.66 -4.18 13.90
C LEU A 267 -10.84 -5.07 14.26
N ASN A 268 -10.66 -5.95 15.24
CA ASN A 268 -11.68 -6.89 15.70
C ASN A 268 -12.22 -7.77 14.55
N GLN A 269 -11.33 -8.30 13.73
CA GLN A 269 -11.68 -9.19 12.63
C GLN A 269 -11.76 -10.65 13.10
N ARG A 270 -12.37 -11.49 12.28
CA ARG A 270 -12.27 -12.93 12.44
C ARG A 270 -10.90 -13.40 11.95
N PRO A 271 -10.27 -14.41 12.58
CA PRO A 271 -8.98 -14.93 12.15
C PRO A 271 -8.96 -15.37 10.67
N GLU A 272 -10.08 -15.90 10.18
CA GLU A 272 -10.23 -16.32 8.78
C GLU A 272 -10.20 -15.13 7.81
N GLU A 273 -10.85 -14.01 8.19
CA GLU A 273 -10.88 -12.79 7.38
C GLU A 273 -9.50 -12.13 7.34
N GLU A 274 -8.78 -12.13 8.48
CA GLU A 274 -7.39 -11.67 8.54
C GLU A 274 -6.48 -12.49 7.61
N ALA A 275 -6.58 -13.83 7.68
CA ALA A 275 -5.78 -14.74 6.85
C ALA A 275 -6.09 -14.56 5.35
N GLU A 276 -7.37 -14.41 4.99
CA GLU A 276 -7.79 -14.14 3.61
C GLU A 276 -7.21 -12.82 3.09
N MET A 277 -7.28 -11.75 3.88
CA MET A 277 -6.77 -10.44 3.48
C MET A 277 -5.24 -10.45 3.31
N ARG A 278 -4.50 -11.08 4.20
CA ARG A 278 -3.04 -11.25 4.08
C ARG A 278 -2.66 -12.06 2.83
N LYS A 279 -3.44 -13.08 2.50
CA LYS A 279 -3.26 -13.89 1.28
C LYS A 279 -3.60 -13.10 0.02
N THR A 280 -4.66 -12.29 0.06
CA THR A 280 -5.11 -11.48 -1.09
C THR A 280 -4.13 -10.33 -1.39
N PHE A 281 -3.51 -9.75 -0.35
CA PHE A 281 -2.62 -8.59 -0.46
C PHE A 281 -1.23 -8.87 0.13
N PRO A 282 -0.44 -9.79 -0.45
CA PRO A 282 0.83 -10.24 0.14
C PRO A 282 1.91 -9.15 0.18
N PHE A 283 1.79 -8.11 -0.67
CA PHE A 283 2.75 -7.00 -0.75
C PHE A 283 2.28 -5.73 -0.03
N SER A 284 1.13 -5.80 0.62
CA SER A 284 0.57 -4.66 1.34
C SER A 284 0.81 -4.79 2.85
N THR A 285 0.76 -3.68 3.56
CA THR A 285 0.71 -3.72 5.02
C THR A 285 -0.71 -4.08 5.45
N VAL A 286 -0.91 -5.28 6.01
CA VAL A 286 -2.19 -5.73 6.57
C VAL A 286 -2.05 -5.77 8.09
N ALA A 287 -2.21 -4.62 8.72
CA ALA A 287 -2.23 -4.44 10.18
C ALA A 287 -3.59 -4.88 10.71
N ALA A 288 -3.72 -6.17 11.01
CA ALA A 288 -4.97 -6.78 11.45
C ALA A 288 -4.88 -7.24 12.90
N SER A 289 -6.01 -7.19 13.57
CA SER A 289 -6.15 -7.73 14.92
C SER A 289 -7.49 -8.46 15.04
N SER A 290 -7.41 -9.69 15.51
CA SER A 290 -8.56 -10.54 15.77
C SER A 290 -9.15 -10.29 17.16
N PHE A 291 -10.37 -10.77 17.38
CA PHE A 291 -11.11 -10.60 18.64
C PHE A 291 -10.44 -11.19 19.89
N ASP A 292 -9.50 -12.12 19.70
CA ASP A 292 -8.77 -12.79 20.78
C ASP A 292 -7.59 -11.96 21.33
N LYS A 293 -7.22 -10.87 20.64
CA LYS A 293 -6.14 -9.98 21.10
C LYS A 293 -6.67 -8.85 21.99
N PRO A 294 -5.86 -8.36 22.96
CA PRO A 294 -6.27 -7.24 23.81
C PRO A 294 -6.59 -5.99 22.99
N CYS A 295 -7.75 -5.38 23.23
CA CYS A 295 -8.23 -4.22 22.47
C CYS A 295 -7.24 -3.03 22.50
N ALA A 296 -6.53 -2.83 23.60
CA ALA A 296 -5.51 -1.77 23.70
C ALA A 296 -4.33 -1.96 22.74
N GLN A 297 -4.00 -3.19 22.33
CA GLN A 297 -2.97 -3.46 21.35
C GLN A 297 -3.36 -2.96 19.95
N ASN A 298 -4.67 -2.96 19.66
CA ASN A 298 -5.21 -2.47 18.40
C ASN A 298 -4.90 -0.98 18.16
N ALA A 299 -4.92 -0.18 19.21
CA ALA A 299 -4.57 1.24 19.17
C ALA A 299 -3.12 1.45 18.68
N ARG A 300 -2.18 0.70 19.25
CA ARG A 300 -0.77 0.74 18.89
C ARG A 300 -0.55 0.34 17.42
N THR A 301 -1.14 -0.79 17.04
CA THR A 301 -1.05 -1.31 15.65
C THR A 301 -1.62 -0.32 14.64
N ALA A 302 -2.78 0.28 14.91
CA ALA A 302 -3.40 1.26 14.03
C ALA A 302 -2.56 2.54 13.90
N LEU A 303 -1.99 3.03 15.00
CA LEU A 303 -1.14 4.22 15.00
C LEU A 303 0.16 3.95 14.23
N LEU A 304 0.79 2.80 14.41
CA LEU A 304 2.00 2.43 13.67
C LEU A 304 1.75 2.32 12.17
N ALA A 305 0.62 1.71 11.77
CA ALA A 305 0.24 1.60 10.37
C ALA A 305 -0.07 2.99 9.75
N LEU A 306 -0.69 3.91 10.50
CA LEU A 306 -0.87 5.30 10.05
C LEU A 306 0.46 6.01 9.87
N GLU A 307 1.40 5.87 10.82
CA GLU A 307 2.73 6.48 10.68
C GLU A 307 3.49 5.90 9.48
N ARG A 308 3.35 4.59 9.19
CA ARG A 308 3.88 4.01 7.95
C ARG A 308 3.30 4.69 6.72
N ALA A 309 1.98 4.87 6.65
CA ALA A 309 1.31 5.53 5.54
C ALA A 309 1.76 7.00 5.38
N LYS A 310 2.00 7.72 6.48
CA LYS A 310 2.57 9.07 6.44
C LYS A 310 3.99 9.09 5.84
N ARG A 311 4.86 8.11 6.20
CA ARG A 311 6.22 8.00 5.63
C ARG A 311 6.18 7.78 4.12
N ILE A 312 5.26 6.96 3.63
CA ILE A 312 5.05 6.77 2.18
C ILE A 312 4.73 8.12 1.50
N ALA A 313 3.77 8.86 2.07
CA ALA A 313 3.35 10.15 1.51
C ALA A 313 4.46 11.21 1.56
N GLU A 314 5.25 11.28 2.64
CA GLU A 314 6.40 12.19 2.76
C GLU A 314 7.47 11.94 1.70
N GLU A 315 7.68 10.68 1.31
CA GLU A 315 8.67 10.28 0.31
C GLU A 315 8.18 10.47 -1.14
N GLY A 316 6.99 11.03 -1.32
CA GLY A 316 6.39 11.31 -2.64
C GLY A 316 5.49 10.19 -3.17
N GLY A 317 5.32 9.09 -2.42
CA GLY A 317 4.39 8.01 -2.75
C GLY A 317 2.94 8.35 -2.40
N ASN A 318 2.00 7.60 -2.95
CA ASN A 318 0.60 7.67 -2.54
C ASN A 318 0.28 6.49 -1.63
N ALA A 319 -0.29 6.74 -0.47
CA ALA A 319 -0.75 5.73 0.46
C ALA A 319 -2.28 5.72 0.54
N VAL A 320 -2.87 4.52 0.48
CA VAL A 320 -4.30 4.33 0.71
C VAL A 320 -4.48 3.44 1.93
N VAL A 321 -5.10 4.00 2.96
CA VAL A 321 -5.45 3.31 4.20
C VAL A 321 -6.91 2.88 4.12
N PHE A 322 -7.16 1.58 4.15
CA PHE A 322 -8.49 1.02 4.38
C PHE A 322 -8.62 0.69 5.87
N LEU A 323 -9.54 1.35 6.56
CA LEU A 323 -9.77 1.17 8.00
C LEU A 323 -11.14 0.53 8.26
N ASP A 324 -11.16 -0.65 8.82
CA ASP A 324 -12.38 -1.31 9.31
C ASP A 324 -12.23 -1.55 10.81
N SER A 325 -12.79 -0.70 11.70
CA SER A 325 -13.63 0.47 11.49
C SER A 325 -13.22 1.63 12.39
N LEU A 326 -13.75 2.84 12.14
CA LEU A 326 -13.63 3.98 13.07
C LEU A 326 -14.25 3.66 14.43
N THR A 327 -15.35 2.92 14.46
CA THR A 327 -15.99 2.43 15.69
C THR A 327 -15.05 1.54 16.51
N ALA A 328 -14.41 0.58 15.87
CA ALA A 328 -13.46 -0.31 16.53
C ALA A 328 -12.19 0.45 16.99
N LEU A 329 -11.76 1.43 16.21
CA LEU A 329 -10.63 2.29 16.59
C LEU A 329 -10.94 3.14 17.82
N ALA A 330 -12.17 3.67 17.93
CA ALA A 330 -12.59 4.41 19.11
C ALA A 330 -12.53 3.53 20.38
N ALA A 331 -13.08 2.32 20.31
CA ALA A 331 -13.01 1.36 21.41
C ALA A 331 -11.56 0.98 21.75
N ALA A 332 -10.68 0.85 20.76
CA ALA A 332 -9.27 0.56 20.97
C ALA A 332 -8.54 1.71 21.69
N PHE A 333 -8.82 2.96 21.33
CA PHE A 333 -8.23 4.14 21.97
C PHE A 333 -8.74 4.30 23.41
N GLU A 334 -10.02 4.05 23.68
CA GLU A 334 -10.59 4.02 25.02
C GLU A 334 -9.92 2.94 25.89
N ALA A 335 -9.79 1.71 25.35
CA ALA A 335 -9.13 0.61 26.05
C ALA A 335 -7.64 0.85 26.30
N ALA A 336 -6.98 1.63 25.48
CA ALA A 336 -5.59 2.06 25.65
C ALA A 336 -5.46 3.23 26.66
N GLY A 337 -6.56 3.71 27.24
CA GLY A 337 -6.57 4.82 28.20
C GLY A 337 -6.24 6.18 27.58
N MET A 338 -6.46 6.35 26.28
CA MET A 338 -6.21 7.64 25.61
C MET A 338 -7.25 8.67 26.07
N ALA A 339 -6.78 9.79 26.60
CA ALA A 339 -7.64 10.91 26.90
C ALA A 339 -8.31 11.38 25.60
N GLU A 340 -9.62 11.66 25.65
CA GLU A 340 -10.40 12.14 24.49
C GLU A 340 -10.34 11.20 23.28
N ALA A 341 -10.55 9.89 23.48
CA ALA A 341 -10.47 8.85 22.43
C ALA A 341 -11.26 9.23 21.15
N GLY A 342 -12.47 9.79 21.28
CA GLY A 342 -13.26 10.27 20.14
C GLY A 342 -12.58 11.38 19.33
N TYR A 343 -11.84 12.29 20.00
CA TYR A 343 -11.05 13.30 19.31
C TYR A 343 -9.81 12.70 18.64
N ALA A 344 -9.17 11.72 19.30
CA ALA A 344 -8.03 11.00 18.72
C ALA A 344 -8.42 10.27 17.42
N VAL A 345 -9.60 9.64 17.37
CA VAL A 345 -10.13 9.03 16.13
C VAL A 345 -10.38 10.06 15.04
N LYS A 346 -10.96 11.22 15.38
CA LYS A 346 -11.13 12.31 14.42
C LYS A 346 -9.79 12.80 13.86
N ARG A 347 -8.78 12.97 14.71
CA ARG A 347 -7.41 13.33 14.28
C ARG A 347 -6.79 12.27 13.39
N PHE A 348 -6.97 11.00 13.71
CA PHE A 348 -6.53 9.87 12.88
C PHE A 348 -7.14 9.97 11.48
N PHE A 349 -8.46 10.10 11.38
CA PHE A 349 -9.17 10.22 10.12
C PHE A 349 -8.82 11.52 9.37
N ALA A 350 -8.63 12.62 10.08
CA ALA A 350 -8.23 13.93 9.52
C ALA A 350 -6.78 13.96 9.02
N ALA A 351 -5.97 12.92 9.26
CA ALA A 351 -4.62 12.84 8.72
C ALA A 351 -4.60 12.77 7.19
N ALA A 352 -5.65 12.21 6.55
CA ALA A 352 -5.71 12.11 5.10
C ALA A 352 -5.66 13.47 4.41
N ARG A 353 -4.69 13.64 3.51
CA ARG A 353 -4.46 14.84 2.69
C ARG A 353 -3.54 14.55 1.51
N LYS A 354 -3.68 15.35 0.46
CA LYS A 354 -2.66 15.51 -0.57
C LYS A 354 -1.65 16.54 -0.10
N LEU A 355 -0.37 16.32 -0.38
CA LEU A 355 0.72 17.17 0.09
C LEU A 355 1.38 17.91 -1.08
N ASP A 356 1.74 19.17 -0.84
CA ASP A 356 2.48 19.96 -1.82
C ASP A 356 3.95 19.50 -1.92
N GLY A 357 4.41 19.22 -3.13
CA GLY A 357 5.76 18.73 -3.39
C GLY A 357 6.07 17.34 -2.84
N ALA A 358 5.03 16.58 -2.41
CA ALA A 358 5.14 15.21 -1.90
C ALA A 358 3.96 14.36 -2.42
N GLY A 359 3.68 13.24 -1.79
CA GLY A 359 2.62 12.33 -2.18
C GLY A 359 1.27 12.64 -1.55
N SER A 360 0.48 11.60 -1.32
CA SER A 360 -0.84 11.70 -0.71
C SER A 360 -1.10 10.57 0.29
N LEU A 361 -1.90 10.89 1.31
CA LEU A 361 -2.48 9.92 2.23
C LEU A 361 -4.00 9.96 2.09
N THR A 362 -4.57 8.87 1.59
CA THR A 362 -6.03 8.69 1.47
C THR A 362 -6.49 7.75 2.58
N ILE A 363 -7.61 8.04 3.23
CA ILE A 363 -8.22 7.14 4.21
C ILE A 363 -9.65 6.81 3.77
N VAL A 364 -9.92 5.53 3.58
CA VAL A 364 -11.25 4.97 3.33
C VAL A 364 -11.63 4.14 4.56
N ALA A 365 -12.53 4.69 5.37
CA ALA A 365 -12.88 4.08 6.66
C ALA A 365 -14.34 3.65 6.70
N THR A 366 -14.63 2.54 7.39
CA THR A 366 -16.00 2.14 7.71
C THR A 366 -16.42 2.68 9.06
N ALA A 367 -17.72 2.94 9.22
CA ALA A 367 -18.35 3.34 10.48
C ALA A 367 -19.80 2.84 10.53
N LEU A 368 -20.38 2.79 11.72
CA LEU A 368 -21.79 2.51 11.87
C LEU A 368 -22.64 3.72 11.45
N LEU A 369 -23.83 3.48 10.91
CA LEU A 369 -24.71 4.55 10.42
C LEU A 369 -25.07 5.59 11.49
N GLN A 370 -25.22 5.17 12.74
CA GLN A 370 -25.51 6.06 13.88
C GLN A 370 -24.38 7.06 14.20
N GLU A 371 -23.16 6.80 13.71
CA GLU A 371 -21.98 7.65 13.93
C GLU A 371 -21.81 8.73 12.84
N GLU A 372 -22.77 8.86 11.93
CA GLU A 372 -22.69 9.82 10.84
C GLU A 372 -22.50 11.26 11.31
N ARG A 373 -23.17 11.65 12.40
CA ARG A 373 -23.00 12.99 12.98
C ARG A 373 -21.59 13.22 13.52
N THR A 374 -20.90 12.14 13.90
CA THR A 374 -19.56 12.19 14.48
C THR A 374 -18.48 12.38 13.43
N TYR A 375 -18.56 11.67 12.30
CA TYR A 375 -17.49 11.64 11.29
C TYR A 375 -17.83 12.30 9.95
N GLY A 376 -19.13 12.50 9.64
CA GLY A 376 -19.58 13.00 8.34
C GLY A 376 -19.12 14.42 8.02
N GLU A 377 -18.93 15.27 9.04
CA GLU A 377 -18.41 16.64 8.85
C GLU A 377 -16.96 16.61 8.33
N ALA A 378 -16.13 15.71 8.86
CA ALA A 378 -14.73 15.58 8.49
C ALA A 378 -14.55 14.88 7.13
N ALA A 379 -15.55 14.14 6.65
CA ALA A 379 -15.48 13.37 5.41
C ALA A 379 -15.61 14.25 4.16
N ASN A 380 -14.84 13.90 3.12
CA ASN A 380 -14.98 14.46 1.78
C ASN A 380 -15.93 13.61 0.90
N ALA A 381 -15.86 12.29 1.04
CA ALA A 381 -16.73 11.33 0.37
C ALA A 381 -17.51 10.54 1.42
N VAL A 382 -18.81 10.38 1.18
CA VAL A 382 -19.73 9.61 2.01
C VAL A 382 -20.39 8.54 1.15
N ILE A 383 -20.17 7.28 1.49
CA ILE A 383 -20.77 6.13 0.84
C ILE A 383 -21.67 5.47 1.86
N ARG A 384 -22.96 5.36 1.58
CA ARG A 384 -23.93 4.71 2.47
C ARG A 384 -24.33 3.35 1.93
N PHE A 385 -24.38 2.38 2.81
CA PHE A 385 -24.92 1.07 2.52
C PHE A 385 -26.32 0.92 3.13
N SER A 386 -27.14 0.12 2.49
CA SER A 386 -28.53 -0.14 2.92
C SER A 386 -28.76 -1.63 3.13
N GLU A 387 -29.36 -1.97 4.28
CA GLU A 387 -29.81 -3.34 4.57
C GLU A 387 -30.92 -3.80 3.60
N GLU A 388 -31.77 -2.87 3.15
CA GLU A 388 -32.80 -3.16 2.17
C GLU A 388 -32.20 -3.59 0.83
N ILE A 389 -31.14 -2.91 0.37
CA ILE A 389 -30.42 -3.26 -0.86
C ILE A 389 -29.70 -4.61 -0.68
N ALA A 390 -29.08 -4.84 0.48
CA ALA A 390 -28.44 -6.11 0.80
C ALA A 390 -29.43 -7.29 0.80
N SER A 391 -30.64 -7.10 1.34
CA SER A 391 -31.68 -8.13 1.36
C SER A 391 -32.15 -8.56 -0.02
N ARG A 392 -31.92 -7.73 -1.05
CA ARG A 392 -32.21 -8.04 -2.47
C ARG A 392 -31.04 -8.75 -3.16
N GLY A 393 -29.97 -9.11 -2.41
CA GLY A 393 -28.80 -9.84 -2.93
C GLY A 393 -27.75 -8.95 -3.62
N ILE A 394 -27.85 -7.62 -3.53
CA ILE A 394 -26.88 -6.68 -4.10
C ILE A 394 -25.75 -6.45 -3.08
N VAL A 395 -24.52 -6.84 -3.41
CA VAL A 395 -23.35 -6.74 -2.53
C VAL A 395 -22.12 -6.27 -3.32
N PRO A 396 -21.45 -5.17 -2.88
CA PRO A 396 -21.76 -4.30 -1.74
C PRO A 396 -23.06 -3.50 -1.93
N ALA A 397 -23.80 -3.31 -0.83
CA ALA A 397 -25.16 -2.75 -0.86
C ALA A 397 -25.16 -1.22 -0.85
N VAL A 398 -24.50 -0.60 -1.84
CA VAL A 398 -24.34 0.87 -1.92
C VAL A 398 -25.67 1.55 -2.22
N ASP A 399 -26.10 2.49 -1.40
CA ASP A 399 -27.22 3.40 -1.65
C ASP A 399 -26.73 4.64 -2.40
N PHE A 400 -26.79 4.60 -3.72
CA PHE A 400 -26.31 5.68 -4.58
C PHE A 400 -27.12 6.98 -4.44
N ALA A 401 -28.37 6.90 -4.01
CA ALA A 401 -29.20 8.09 -3.80
C ALA A 401 -28.73 8.91 -2.59
N LYS A 402 -28.14 8.25 -1.59
CA LYS A 402 -27.65 8.89 -0.36
C LYS A 402 -26.14 9.03 -0.27
N SER A 403 -25.42 8.56 -1.28
CA SER A 403 -23.94 8.61 -1.34
C SER A 403 -23.47 9.81 -2.18
N TYR A 404 -22.37 10.46 -1.77
CA TYR A 404 -21.87 11.65 -2.47
C TYR A 404 -20.40 11.91 -2.18
N THR A 405 -19.78 12.71 -3.04
CA THR A 405 -18.43 13.27 -2.82
C THR A 405 -18.49 14.79 -2.97
N LYS A 406 -17.90 15.50 -2.00
CA LYS A 406 -17.72 16.95 -2.07
C LYS A 406 -16.68 17.28 -3.14
N ARG A 407 -17.02 18.19 -4.08
CA ARG A 407 -16.17 18.58 -5.20
C ARG A 407 -15.84 17.44 -6.16
N ALA A 408 -16.78 16.53 -6.38
CA ALA A 408 -16.63 15.40 -7.30
C ALA A 408 -16.23 15.85 -8.72
N GLU A 409 -16.66 17.05 -9.13
CA GLU A 409 -16.36 17.67 -10.42
C GLU A 409 -14.87 17.84 -10.69
N THR A 410 -14.03 17.94 -9.67
CA THR A 410 -12.57 18.07 -9.84
C THR A 410 -11.86 16.73 -10.09
N LEU A 411 -12.58 15.62 -9.88
CA LEU A 411 -12.06 14.25 -9.98
C LEU A 411 -12.56 13.51 -11.23
N LEU A 412 -13.48 14.09 -11.96
CA LEU A 412 -14.12 13.49 -13.13
C LEU A 412 -13.82 14.30 -14.40
N THR A 413 -13.64 13.61 -15.51
CA THR A 413 -13.59 14.22 -16.83
C THR A 413 -14.95 14.79 -17.22
N GLU A 414 -15.04 15.56 -18.31
CA GLU A 414 -16.30 16.13 -18.77
C GLU A 414 -17.30 15.04 -19.19
N GLU A 415 -16.83 14.00 -19.88
CA GLU A 415 -17.63 12.84 -20.26
C GLU A 415 -18.14 12.06 -19.05
N GLU A 416 -17.26 11.81 -18.08
CA GLU A 416 -17.64 11.14 -16.82
C GLU A 416 -18.64 11.95 -16.03
N ARG A 417 -18.55 13.28 -16.00
CA ARG A 417 -19.52 14.16 -15.35
C ARG A 417 -20.90 14.06 -15.99
N ALA A 418 -20.97 14.02 -17.33
CA ALA A 418 -22.22 13.84 -18.04
C ALA A 418 -22.85 12.47 -17.70
N HIS A 419 -22.04 11.39 -17.73
CA HIS A 419 -22.49 10.06 -17.34
C HIS A 419 -22.92 9.99 -15.89
N ALA A 420 -22.16 10.57 -14.96
CA ALA A 420 -22.54 10.65 -13.55
C ALA A 420 -23.88 11.38 -13.32
N ALA A 421 -24.18 12.42 -14.12
CA ALA A 421 -25.44 13.12 -14.04
C ALA A 421 -26.64 12.23 -14.47
N GLU A 422 -26.48 11.43 -15.53
CA GLU A 422 -27.48 10.42 -15.94
C GLU A 422 -27.71 9.37 -14.85
N LEU A 423 -26.61 8.82 -14.31
CA LEU A 423 -26.69 7.84 -13.21
C LEU A 423 -27.29 8.44 -11.93
N ARG A 424 -27.05 9.72 -11.63
CA ARG A 424 -27.70 10.43 -10.52
C ARG A 424 -29.20 10.53 -10.73
N SER A 425 -29.64 10.80 -11.95
CA SER A 425 -31.06 10.83 -12.29
C SER A 425 -31.70 9.44 -12.13
N ALA A 426 -31.02 8.39 -12.58
CA ALA A 426 -31.46 7.01 -12.37
C ALA A 426 -31.54 6.66 -10.89
N ALA A 427 -30.54 7.02 -10.09
CA ALA A 427 -30.52 6.80 -8.64
C ALA A 427 -31.70 7.50 -7.93
N ALA A 428 -32.05 8.72 -8.35
CA ALA A 428 -33.19 9.45 -7.80
C ALA A 428 -34.55 8.83 -8.17
N ALA A 429 -34.67 8.26 -9.37
CA ALA A 429 -35.92 7.69 -9.88
C ALA A 429 -36.16 6.26 -9.36
N GLY A 430 -35.16 5.41 -9.27
CA GLY A 430 -35.31 3.99 -8.97
C GLY A 430 -34.20 3.38 -8.10
N GLY A 431 -33.42 4.22 -7.40
CA GLY A 431 -32.37 3.78 -6.47
C GLY A 431 -31.22 3.04 -7.16
N THR A 432 -30.55 2.20 -6.41
CA THR A 432 -29.36 1.46 -6.86
C THR A 432 -29.64 0.50 -8.01
N GLU A 433 -30.81 -0.14 -8.04
CA GLU A 433 -31.20 -1.05 -9.15
C GLU A 433 -31.29 -0.32 -10.50
N ALA A 434 -31.84 0.89 -10.50
CA ALA A 434 -31.91 1.69 -11.71
C ALA A 434 -30.52 2.12 -12.20
N VAL A 435 -29.59 2.41 -11.28
CA VAL A 435 -28.20 2.68 -11.62
C VAL A 435 -27.55 1.46 -12.26
N LEU A 436 -27.71 0.28 -11.69
CA LEU A 436 -27.13 -0.95 -12.22
C LEU A 436 -27.67 -1.28 -13.62
N ARG A 437 -28.97 -1.16 -13.86
CA ARG A 437 -29.56 -1.34 -15.20
C ARG A 437 -28.96 -0.35 -16.21
N ALA A 438 -28.82 0.93 -15.83
CA ALA A 438 -28.22 1.94 -16.70
C ALA A 438 -26.74 1.65 -17.00
N MET A 439 -26.02 1.02 -16.09
CA MET A 439 -24.64 0.56 -16.30
C MET A 439 -24.60 -0.63 -17.27
N GLU A 440 -25.46 -1.63 -17.09
CA GLU A 440 -25.56 -2.80 -17.96
C GLU A 440 -25.93 -2.41 -19.42
N GLU A 441 -26.84 -1.45 -19.62
CA GLU A 441 -27.22 -0.93 -20.94
C GLU A 441 -26.04 -0.28 -21.68
N LYS A 442 -25.03 0.21 -20.94
CA LYS A 442 -23.80 0.79 -21.48
C LYS A 442 -22.64 -0.22 -21.60
N GLY A 443 -22.86 -1.49 -21.22
CA GLY A 443 -21.88 -2.57 -21.41
C GLY A 443 -20.88 -2.73 -20.26
N PHE A 444 -21.26 -2.30 -19.05
CA PHE A 444 -20.48 -2.49 -17.80
C PHE A 444 -21.03 -3.66 -16.98
#